data_242c31fcb668ee4789d3f490fea397bb
#
_entry.id   242c31fcb668ee4789d3f490fea397bb
#
_cell.length_a   1.000
_cell.length_b   1.000
_cell.length_c   1.000
_cell.angle_alpha   90.00
_cell.angle_beta   90.00
_cell.angle_gamma   90.00
#
_symmetry.space_group_name_H-M   'P 1'
#
loop_
_entity.id
_entity.type
_entity.pdbx_description
1 polymer ?
#
loop_
_entity_poly.entity_id
_entity_poly.type
_entity_poly.pdbx_seq_one_letter_code
_entity_poly.pdbx_strand_id
1 'polypeptide(L)'
;MSAQNLTLLTDLYELTMMQGYFESQANETVIFDVFFRENPNKGGYSVMAGLEQVIEYIKNLNFSYEDVDYLRGLGLFSEDFLHYLSGFHFSGDIYAIPEGSVIFPREPLVKVIAPIMEAQLVETAILNIINHQSLIATKASRVVHAAQGNGVMEFGLRRAQGPDAGLYGARAAMIGGCVGTSNVLAGKMFDVPVLGTHAHSWIMSFPDEYTAFKEYARLYPDACTLLVDTYDTLKSGVPNAIRVFQKMKDAGIHPKSYGIRLDSGDLAYLSKKARKMLDEAGFPDAVIAASNDLDEFLINDLKIQGAAITSWGVGTTLITSKDCPSFGGVYKLAAIQNKDGEFVPKIKISENIEKITNPGNKTIYRIYDKDTGKIRADLICFADETYDTSEDLLLFDPNSTWKKTRLEGGTYTMKEILKPIFIRGECKYTSPSVKEIASFCEQEKNTLWDETKRLFNPHKVYVDLSQRLYDKKTELLNNVNP
;
A
#
# COMPACT_ATOMS: atom_id res chain seq x y z
N MET A 1 11.03 1.43 20.35
CA MET A 1 12.35 1.56 19.72
C MET A 1 12.55 3.04 19.46
N SER A 2 13.72 3.61 19.75
CA SER A 2 14.06 4.94 19.21
C SER A 2 13.93 4.84 17.69
N ALA A 3 13.27 5.82 17.05
CA ALA A 3 13.21 5.87 15.61
C ALA A 3 14.64 5.73 15.07
N GLN A 4 14.89 4.72 14.26
CA GLN A 4 16.19 4.53 13.64
C GLN A 4 16.44 5.73 12.74
N ASN A 5 17.59 6.40 12.90
CA ASN A 5 17.97 7.47 11.97
C ASN A 5 18.24 6.83 10.61
N LEU A 6 17.42 7.17 9.62
CA LEU A 6 17.51 6.66 8.25
C LEU A 6 18.18 7.67 7.29
N THR A 7 18.89 8.67 7.78
CA THR A 7 19.52 9.72 6.96
C THR A 7 20.45 9.16 5.89
N LEU A 8 21.18 8.08 6.19
CA LEU A 8 22.03 7.39 5.23
C LEU A 8 21.29 6.32 4.39
N LEU A 9 19.96 6.20 4.49
CA LEU A 9 19.15 5.37 3.58
C LEU A 9 18.97 6.10 2.25
N THR A 10 20.07 6.25 1.51
CA THR A 10 20.14 6.96 0.24
C THR A 10 21.13 6.26 -0.69
N ASP A 11 20.98 6.41 -2.00
CA ASP A 11 21.92 5.91 -2.96
C ASP A 11 23.13 6.87 -3.05
N LEU A 12 24.32 6.34 -3.29
CA LEU A 12 25.56 7.14 -3.34
C LEU A 12 25.48 8.30 -4.34
N TYR A 13 24.80 8.11 -5.47
CA TYR A 13 24.69 9.14 -6.49
C TYR A 13 23.98 10.41 -5.98
N GLU A 14 23.08 10.27 -5.03
CA GLU A 14 22.38 11.43 -4.44
C GLU A 14 23.37 12.33 -3.69
N LEU A 15 24.24 11.75 -2.88
CA LEU A 15 25.27 12.50 -2.16
C LEU A 15 26.34 13.09 -3.10
N THR A 16 26.75 12.34 -4.14
CA THR A 16 27.73 12.85 -5.12
C THR A 16 27.16 13.98 -5.96
N MET A 17 25.85 13.91 -6.33
CA MET A 17 25.16 15.00 -6.99
C MET A 17 24.99 16.20 -6.06
N MET A 18 24.64 16.00 -4.78
CA MET A 18 24.57 17.07 -3.79
C MET A 18 25.89 17.82 -3.66
N GLN A 19 27.03 17.13 -3.57
CA GLN A 19 28.33 17.77 -3.59
C GLN A 19 28.56 18.57 -4.87
N GLY A 20 28.18 18.03 -6.04
CA GLY A 20 28.23 18.75 -7.30
C GLY A 20 27.42 20.05 -7.29
N TYR A 21 26.22 20.02 -6.74
CA TYR A 21 25.38 21.21 -6.56
C TYR A 21 26.01 22.20 -5.56
N PHE A 22 26.56 21.69 -4.46
CA PHE A 22 27.23 22.50 -3.44
C PHE A 22 28.44 23.26 -4.03
N GLU A 23 29.33 22.58 -4.73
CA GLU A 23 30.54 23.17 -5.36
C GLU A 23 30.16 24.15 -6.48
N SER A 24 29.10 23.91 -7.24
CA SER A 24 28.62 24.82 -8.28
C SER A 24 27.73 25.93 -7.76
N GLN A 25 27.50 26.00 -6.44
CA GLN A 25 26.60 26.95 -5.78
C GLN A 25 25.17 26.92 -6.32
N ALA A 26 24.73 25.78 -6.84
CA ALA A 26 23.37 25.56 -7.29
C ALA A 26 22.47 25.30 -6.06
N ASN A 27 21.59 26.23 -5.76
CA ASN A 27 20.66 26.12 -4.63
C ASN A 27 19.24 26.57 -5.03
N GLU A 28 18.90 26.40 -6.30
CA GLU A 28 17.57 26.72 -6.80
C GLU A 28 16.52 25.83 -6.14
N THR A 29 15.34 26.41 -5.90
CA THR A 29 14.18 25.62 -5.50
C THR A 29 13.69 24.80 -6.71
N VAL A 30 13.45 23.54 -6.46
CA VAL A 30 13.02 22.59 -7.51
C VAL A 30 11.73 21.88 -7.13
N ILE A 31 11.07 21.29 -8.12
CA ILE A 31 9.90 20.45 -7.91
C ILE A 31 10.22 19.06 -8.43
N PHE A 32 10.05 18.05 -7.56
CA PHE A 32 10.08 16.65 -7.93
C PHE A 32 8.72 16.01 -7.67
N ASP A 33 8.34 15.04 -8.51
CA ASP A 33 7.15 14.21 -8.31
C ASP A 33 7.50 12.74 -8.15
N VAL A 34 6.87 12.09 -7.19
CA VAL A 34 6.77 10.63 -7.09
C VAL A 34 5.55 10.18 -7.88
N PHE A 35 5.69 9.23 -8.79
CA PHE A 35 4.58 8.59 -9.49
C PHE A 35 4.96 7.18 -9.91
N PHE A 36 3.98 6.36 -10.27
CA PHE A 36 4.20 5.02 -10.83
C PHE A 36 3.58 4.91 -12.23
N ARG A 37 3.96 3.87 -13.00
CA ARG A 37 3.58 3.78 -14.42
C ARG A 37 2.45 2.80 -14.70
N GLU A 38 2.38 1.72 -13.92
CA GLU A 38 1.40 0.64 -14.10
C GLU A 38 0.95 0.11 -12.75
N ASN A 39 -0.32 -0.26 -12.65
CA ASN A 39 -0.82 -0.94 -11.46
C ASN A 39 -0.19 -2.33 -11.32
N PRO A 40 0.19 -2.77 -10.11
CA PRO A 40 0.61 -4.15 -9.85
C PRO A 40 -0.42 -5.15 -10.39
N ASN A 41 0.09 -6.26 -10.95
CA ASN A 41 -0.74 -7.35 -11.47
C ASN A 41 -1.79 -6.91 -12.52
N LYS A 42 -1.52 -5.85 -13.27
CA LYS A 42 -2.47 -5.24 -14.22
C LYS A 42 -3.83 -4.94 -13.59
N GLY A 43 -3.84 -4.60 -12.30
CA GLY A 43 -5.04 -4.21 -11.56
C GLY A 43 -5.66 -2.92 -12.08
N GLY A 44 -6.90 -2.62 -11.68
CA GLY A 44 -7.59 -1.40 -12.07
C GLY A 44 -7.21 -0.19 -11.20
N TYR A 45 -6.64 -0.42 -10.02
CA TYR A 45 -6.24 0.60 -9.05
C TYR A 45 -5.10 0.10 -8.16
N SER A 46 -4.48 1.02 -7.43
CA SER A 46 -3.57 0.75 -6.33
C SER A 46 -4.01 1.49 -5.07
N VAL A 47 -3.39 1.20 -3.93
CA VAL A 47 -3.68 1.83 -2.63
C VAL A 47 -2.43 2.56 -2.17
N MET A 48 -2.57 3.86 -1.84
CA MET A 48 -1.49 4.66 -1.27
C MET A 48 -1.21 4.24 0.17
N ALA A 49 0.07 3.95 0.48
CA ALA A 49 0.51 3.65 1.83
C ALA A 49 1.99 4.02 2.03
N GLY A 50 2.41 4.23 3.30
CA GLY A 50 3.79 4.56 3.66
C GLY A 50 4.02 6.03 4.01
N LEU A 51 3.03 6.91 3.89
CA LEU A 51 3.20 8.35 4.15
C LEU A 51 3.60 8.65 5.60
N GLU A 52 3.04 7.93 6.58
CA GLU A 52 3.42 8.09 7.99
C GLU A 52 4.92 7.85 8.19
N GLN A 53 5.47 6.78 7.61
CA GLN A 53 6.91 6.48 7.71
C GLN A 53 7.76 7.52 6.97
N VAL A 54 7.29 8.06 5.84
CA VAL A 54 7.95 9.18 5.16
C VAL A 54 7.97 10.43 6.05
N ILE A 55 6.87 10.75 6.73
CA ILE A 55 6.80 11.87 7.67
C ILE A 55 7.80 11.69 8.80
N GLU A 56 7.89 10.50 9.39
CA GLU A 56 8.86 10.19 10.45
C GLU A 56 10.31 10.27 9.92
N TYR A 57 10.58 9.80 8.71
CA TYR A 57 11.89 9.94 8.07
C TYR A 57 12.28 11.42 7.93
N ILE A 58 11.43 12.27 7.36
CA ILE A 58 11.72 13.70 7.14
C ILE A 58 11.92 14.44 8.46
N LYS A 59 11.10 14.17 9.49
CA LYS A 59 11.25 14.78 10.83
C LYS A 59 12.57 14.44 11.51
N ASN A 60 13.12 13.27 11.24
CA ASN A 60 14.36 12.78 11.87
C ASN A 60 15.59 12.92 10.95
N LEU A 61 15.43 13.57 9.80
CA LEU A 61 16.48 13.71 8.79
C LEU A 61 17.57 14.67 9.30
N ASN A 62 18.68 14.08 9.73
CA ASN A 62 19.87 14.83 10.17
C ASN A 62 21.11 13.92 10.09
N PHE A 63 22.24 14.46 9.69
CA PHE A 63 23.50 13.73 9.68
C PHE A 63 24.15 13.82 11.06
N SER A 64 24.25 12.70 11.75
CA SER A 64 25.00 12.60 13.00
C SER A 64 26.50 12.79 12.79
N TYR A 65 27.25 12.97 13.89
CA TYR A 65 28.72 13.01 13.81
C TYR A 65 29.28 11.70 13.21
N GLU A 66 28.72 10.56 13.63
CA GLU A 66 29.13 9.23 13.10
C GLU A 66 28.82 9.09 11.61
N ASP A 67 27.70 9.63 11.12
CA ASP A 67 27.35 9.63 9.69
C ASP A 67 28.35 10.43 8.87
N VAL A 68 28.67 11.63 9.33
CA VAL A 68 29.66 12.53 8.66
C VAL A 68 31.07 11.91 8.68
N ASP A 69 31.46 11.30 9.79
CA ASP A 69 32.77 10.65 9.91
C ASP A 69 32.87 9.42 9.00
N TYR A 70 31.80 8.63 8.90
CA TYR A 70 31.72 7.53 7.93
C TYR A 70 31.87 8.05 6.49
N LEU A 71 31.13 9.09 6.11
CA LEU A 71 31.21 9.69 4.77
C LEU A 71 32.63 10.24 4.48
N ARG A 72 33.29 10.85 5.47
CA ARG A 72 34.70 11.28 5.36
C ARG A 72 35.63 10.10 5.05
N GLY A 73 35.40 8.96 5.71
CA GLY A 73 36.17 7.74 5.51
C GLY A 73 36.06 7.17 4.09
N LEU A 74 35.00 7.50 3.32
CA LEU A 74 34.89 7.10 1.92
C LEU A 74 35.88 7.83 1.00
N GLY A 75 36.39 8.99 1.41
CA GLY A 75 37.37 9.79 0.61
C GLY A 75 36.79 10.39 -0.67
N LEU A 76 35.46 10.53 -0.76
CA LEU A 76 34.75 11.04 -1.94
C LEU A 76 34.30 12.50 -1.78
N PHE A 77 34.19 12.99 -0.55
CA PHE A 77 33.55 14.25 -0.23
C PHE A 77 34.54 15.27 0.33
N SER A 78 34.37 16.55 -0.05
CA SER A 78 35.15 17.64 0.47
C SER A 78 34.78 17.96 1.93
N GLU A 79 35.72 18.46 2.73
CA GLU A 79 35.46 18.84 4.13
C GLU A 79 34.38 19.93 4.24
N ASP A 80 34.36 20.88 3.29
CA ASP A 80 33.35 21.94 3.28
C ASP A 80 31.92 21.35 3.05
N PHE A 81 31.78 20.38 2.17
CA PHE A 81 30.51 19.67 1.96
C PHE A 81 30.13 18.82 3.18
N LEU A 82 31.08 18.10 3.79
CA LEU A 82 30.84 17.34 5.02
C LEU A 82 30.42 18.27 6.18
N HIS A 83 31.01 19.44 6.27
CA HIS A 83 30.58 20.46 7.24
C HIS A 83 29.15 20.94 6.95
N TYR A 84 28.79 21.19 5.69
CA TYR A 84 27.42 21.51 5.27
C TYR A 84 26.43 20.43 5.73
N LEU A 85 26.76 19.14 5.50
CA LEU A 85 25.91 18.03 5.91
C LEU A 85 25.66 18.00 7.43
N SER A 86 26.62 18.38 8.26
CA SER A 86 26.46 18.40 9.72
C SER A 86 25.38 19.36 10.22
N GLY A 87 25.02 20.37 9.42
CA GLY A 87 23.95 21.32 9.69
C GLY A 87 22.67 21.08 8.89
N PHE A 88 22.60 19.95 8.16
CA PHE A 88 21.51 19.67 7.24
C PHE A 88 20.18 19.44 7.96
N HIS A 89 19.13 20.05 7.42
CA HIS A 89 17.74 19.81 7.78
C HIS A 89 16.85 20.04 6.55
N PHE A 90 15.71 19.39 6.50
CA PHE A 90 14.75 19.59 5.42
C PHE A 90 13.94 20.88 5.68
N SER A 91 13.95 21.81 4.74
CA SER A 91 13.29 23.13 4.85
C SER A 91 12.16 23.34 3.83
N GLY A 92 11.95 22.37 2.93
CA GLY A 92 11.00 22.45 1.82
C GLY A 92 9.54 22.16 2.17
N ASP A 93 8.73 22.14 1.11
CA ASP A 93 7.33 21.74 1.16
C ASP A 93 7.16 20.32 0.61
N ILE A 94 6.25 19.54 1.20
CA ILE A 94 5.82 18.25 0.69
C ILE A 94 4.30 18.22 0.63
N TYR A 95 3.78 17.86 -0.54
CA TYR A 95 2.36 17.56 -0.75
C TYR A 95 2.24 16.09 -1.11
N ALA A 96 1.22 15.41 -0.59
CA ALA A 96 1.02 13.99 -0.89
C ALA A 96 -0.46 13.62 -0.92
N ILE A 97 -0.76 12.52 -1.64
CA ILE A 97 -2.05 11.84 -1.55
C ILE A 97 -2.10 11.11 -0.19
N PRO A 98 -3.17 11.26 0.62
CA PRO A 98 -3.30 10.59 1.91
C PRO A 98 -3.27 9.05 1.80
N GLU A 99 -2.75 8.38 2.83
CA GLU A 99 -2.79 6.92 2.92
C GLU A 99 -4.22 6.39 2.89
N GLY A 100 -4.40 5.23 2.29
CA GLY A 100 -5.71 4.61 2.10
C GLY A 100 -6.44 5.08 0.83
N SER A 101 -6.01 6.19 0.20
CA SER A 101 -6.58 6.62 -1.07
C SER A 101 -6.35 5.58 -2.16
N VAL A 102 -7.35 5.37 -3.02
CA VAL A 102 -7.11 4.70 -4.30
C VAL A 102 -6.30 5.62 -5.20
N ILE A 103 -5.32 5.05 -5.91
CA ILE A 103 -4.39 5.79 -6.77
C ILE A 103 -4.25 5.10 -8.12
N PHE A 104 -3.92 5.90 -9.14
CA PHE A 104 -3.80 5.42 -10.51
C PHE A 104 -2.43 5.77 -11.10
N PRO A 105 -1.99 5.06 -12.16
CA PRO A 105 -0.72 5.34 -12.82
C PRO A 105 -0.59 6.79 -13.30
N ARG A 106 0.61 7.38 -13.15
CA ARG A 106 1.03 8.72 -13.58
C ARG A 106 0.56 9.88 -12.71
N GLU A 107 -0.22 9.63 -11.68
CA GLU A 107 -0.54 10.64 -10.67
C GLU A 107 0.70 11.03 -9.87
N PRO A 108 0.95 12.33 -9.60
CA PRO A 108 1.93 12.74 -8.60
C PRO A 108 1.44 12.34 -7.20
N LEU A 109 1.98 11.21 -6.67
CA LEU A 109 1.62 10.68 -5.35
C LEU A 109 2.20 11.55 -4.22
N VAL A 110 3.43 12.01 -4.42
CA VAL A 110 4.15 12.93 -3.54
C VAL A 110 4.81 13.98 -4.41
N LYS A 111 4.64 15.24 -4.06
CA LYS A 111 5.33 16.38 -4.67
C LYS A 111 6.23 17.03 -3.63
N VAL A 112 7.52 17.15 -3.95
CA VAL A 112 8.53 17.80 -3.11
C VAL A 112 8.94 19.12 -3.76
N ILE A 113 8.85 20.22 -3.02
CA ILE A 113 9.28 21.56 -3.44
C ILE A 113 10.32 22.02 -2.42
N ALA A 114 11.60 22.00 -2.79
CA ALA A 114 12.69 22.29 -1.87
C ALA A 114 13.95 22.78 -2.61
N PRO A 115 14.96 23.32 -1.91
CA PRO A 115 16.29 23.49 -2.46
C PRO A 115 16.79 22.18 -3.09
N ILE A 116 17.50 22.26 -4.22
CA ILE A 116 17.82 21.09 -5.04
C ILE A 116 18.55 19.99 -4.27
N MET A 117 19.45 20.33 -3.35
CA MET A 117 20.17 19.36 -2.54
C MET A 117 19.24 18.61 -1.58
N GLU A 118 18.29 19.31 -0.95
CA GLU A 118 17.30 18.69 -0.06
C GLU A 118 16.35 17.78 -0.83
N ALA A 119 15.83 18.27 -1.96
CA ALA A 119 14.92 17.52 -2.81
C ALA A 119 15.60 16.28 -3.40
N GLN A 120 16.91 16.31 -3.68
CA GLN A 120 17.65 15.17 -4.20
C GLN A 120 17.85 14.10 -3.14
N LEU A 121 18.24 14.45 -1.92
CA LEU A 121 18.56 13.50 -0.85
C LEU A 121 17.40 12.58 -0.49
N VAL A 122 16.18 13.07 -0.54
CA VAL A 122 15.00 12.33 -0.05
C VAL A 122 14.44 11.31 -1.05
N GLU A 123 14.97 11.25 -2.29
CA GLU A 123 14.48 10.37 -3.37
C GLU A 123 14.39 8.91 -2.94
N THR A 124 15.53 8.30 -2.59
CA THR A 124 15.61 6.86 -2.34
C THR A 124 14.74 6.43 -1.17
N ALA A 125 14.79 7.15 -0.06
CA ALA A 125 14.01 6.79 1.14
C ALA A 125 12.50 6.90 0.88
N ILE A 126 12.02 7.99 0.25
CA ILE A 126 10.61 8.15 -0.11
C ILE A 126 10.16 7.01 -1.03
N LEU A 127 10.94 6.70 -2.08
CA LEU A 127 10.61 5.64 -3.02
C LEU A 127 10.58 4.26 -2.36
N ASN A 128 11.58 3.94 -1.53
CA ASN A 128 11.65 2.66 -0.84
C ASN A 128 10.41 2.43 0.04
N ILE A 129 10.05 3.43 0.83
CA ILE A 129 8.93 3.38 1.77
C ILE A 129 7.58 3.27 1.03
N ILE A 130 7.32 4.20 0.09
CA ILE A 130 6.03 4.27 -0.62
C ILE A 130 5.85 3.06 -1.53
N ASN A 131 6.90 2.64 -2.26
CA ASN A 131 6.83 1.47 -3.14
C ASN A 131 6.48 0.20 -2.38
N HIS A 132 7.16 -0.08 -1.26
CA HIS A 132 6.91 -1.28 -0.48
C HIS A 132 5.49 -1.29 0.11
N GLN A 133 5.11 -0.23 0.85
CA GLN A 133 3.83 -0.25 1.55
C GLN A 133 2.64 -0.15 0.59
N SER A 134 2.73 0.66 -0.47
CA SER A 134 1.66 0.73 -1.47
C SER A 134 1.49 -0.59 -2.25
N LEU A 135 2.60 -1.29 -2.54
CA LEU A 135 2.54 -2.61 -3.17
C LEU A 135 1.78 -3.62 -2.30
N ILE A 136 2.14 -3.72 -1.00
CA ILE A 136 1.53 -4.68 -0.08
C ILE A 136 0.08 -4.31 0.24
N ALA A 137 -0.24 -3.02 0.43
CA ALA A 137 -1.62 -2.57 0.62
C ALA A 137 -2.49 -2.88 -0.59
N THR A 138 -1.97 -2.69 -1.80
CA THR A 138 -2.65 -3.04 -3.05
C THR A 138 -2.89 -4.54 -3.16
N LYS A 139 -1.88 -5.37 -2.88
CA LYS A 139 -2.00 -6.84 -2.88
C LYS A 139 -3.04 -7.31 -1.85
N ALA A 140 -2.98 -6.78 -0.61
CA ALA A 140 -3.95 -7.08 0.43
C ALA A 140 -5.37 -6.71 0.01
N SER A 141 -5.57 -5.52 -0.58
CA SER A 141 -6.87 -5.07 -1.08
C SER A 141 -7.48 -6.02 -2.11
N ARG A 142 -6.67 -6.58 -3.01
CA ARG A 142 -7.11 -7.58 -4.00
C ARG A 142 -7.50 -8.91 -3.34
N VAL A 143 -6.71 -9.38 -2.38
CA VAL A 143 -6.99 -10.61 -1.61
C VAL A 143 -8.28 -10.46 -0.81
N VAL A 144 -8.47 -9.31 -0.14
CA VAL A 144 -9.69 -8.99 0.62
C VAL A 144 -10.91 -8.91 -0.30
N HIS A 145 -10.78 -8.30 -1.48
CA HIS A 145 -11.85 -8.27 -2.48
C HIS A 145 -12.26 -9.69 -2.92
N ALA A 146 -11.29 -10.58 -3.18
CA ALA A 146 -11.54 -11.97 -3.55
C ALA A 146 -12.25 -12.77 -2.44
N ALA A 147 -12.01 -12.41 -1.17
CA ALA A 147 -12.64 -13.05 -0.01
C ALA A 147 -14.14 -12.72 0.16
N GLN A 148 -14.68 -11.75 -0.60
CA GLN A 148 -16.13 -11.43 -0.66
C GLN A 148 -16.76 -11.25 0.72
N GLY A 149 -16.19 -10.40 1.56
CA GLY A 149 -16.68 -10.09 2.91
C GLY A 149 -16.20 -11.04 4.01
N ASN A 150 -15.50 -12.12 3.70
CA ASN A 150 -14.86 -12.95 4.70
C ASN A 150 -13.55 -12.29 5.20
N GLY A 151 -13.22 -12.51 6.49
CA GLY A 151 -12.01 -11.97 7.09
C GLY A 151 -10.73 -12.56 6.47
N VAL A 152 -9.78 -11.69 6.14
CA VAL A 152 -8.43 -12.06 5.70
C VAL A 152 -7.44 -11.67 6.78
N MET A 153 -6.63 -12.62 7.24
CA MET A 153 -5.56 -12.43 8.22
C MET A 153 -4.20 -12.46 7.51
N GLU A 154 -3.32 -11.52 7.85
CA GLU A 154 -1.95 -11.49 7.36
C GLU A 154 -1.08 -12.46 8.18
N PHE A 155 -0.54 -13.52 7.56
CA PHE A 155 0.26 -14.57 8.18
C PHE A 155 1.66 -14.71 7.54
N GLY A 156 2.18 -13.64 6.95
CA GLY A 156 3.40 -13.67 6.14
C GLY A 156 4.71 -13.33 6.86
N LEU A 157 4.72 -12.92 8.13
CA LEU A 157 5.91 -12.41 8.83
C LEU A 157 7.19 -13.24 8.56
N ARG A 158 7.14 -14.56 8.71
CA ARG A 158 8.29 -15.47 8.53
C ARG A 158 8.74 -15.61 7.05
N ARG A 159 8.03 -15.02 6.11
CA ARG A 159 8.28 -15.06 4.65
C ARG A 159 8.66 -13.70 4.07
N ALA A 160 8.53 -12.62 4.86
CA ALA A 160 8.89 -11.28 4.45
C ALA A 160 10.41 -11.15 4.19
N GLN A 161 10.79 -10.18 3.36
CA GLN A 161 12.19 -9.88 3.03
C GLN A 161 12.85 -9.04 4.13
N GLY A 162 12.92 -9.59 5.32
CA GLY A 162 13.53 -8.97 6.49
C GLY A 162 12.51 -8.42 7.50
N PRO A 163 12.99 -8.04 8.69
CA PRO A 163 12.14 -7.61 9.80
C PRO A 163 11.25 -6.40 9.47
N ASP A 164 11.83 -5.39 8.83
CA ASP A 164 11.12 -4.16 8.47
C ASP A 164 10.04 -4.42 7.40
N ALA A 165 10.34 -5.25 6.41
CA ALA A 165 9.35 -5.67 5.42
C ALA A 165 8.20 -6.45 6.08
N GLY A 166 8.47 -7.27 7.09
CA GLY A 166 7.45 -7.96 7.87
C GLY A 166 6.61 -7.03 8.73
N LEU A 167 7.23 -5.99 9.28
CA LEU A 167 6.57 -5.01 10.15
C LEU A 167 5.67 -4.05 9.37
N TYR A 168 6.26 -3.32 8.41
CA TYR A 168 5.54 -2.35 7.61
C TYR A 168 4.64 -3.01 6.56
N GLY A 169 4.96 -4.24 6.14
CA GLY A 169 4.08 -5.06 5.31
C GLY A 169 2.80 -5.46 6.06
N ALA A 170 2.88 -5.82 7.34
CA ALA A 170 1.71 -6.07 8.17
C ALA A 170 0.84 -4.80 8.30
N ARG A 171 1.46 -3.62 8.57
CA ARG A 171 0.77 -2.33 8.58
C ARG A 171 0.03 -2.07 7.26
N ALA A 172 0.72 -2.24 6.14
CA ALA A 172 0.16 -2.04 4.80
C ALA A 172 -0.98 -3.01 4.49
N ALA A 173 -0.88 -4.27 4.94
CA ALA A 173 -1.95 -5.26 4.79
C ALA A 173 -3.21 -4.86 5.56
N MET A 174 -3.07 -4.26 6.75
CA MET A 174 -4.22 -3.71 7.49
C MET A 174 -4.88 -2.56 6.74
N ILE A 175 -4.10 -1.64 6.16
CA ILE A 175 -4.62 -0.55 5.30
C ILE A 175 -5.39 -1.14 4.10
N GLY A 176 -4.88 -2.22 3.49
CA GLY A 176 -5.54 -2.93 2.39
C GLY A 176 -6.84 -3.64 2.76
N GLY A 177 -7.14 -3.78 4.07
CA GLY A 177 -8.40 -4.33 4.59
C GLY A 177 -8.27 -5.69 5.28
N CYS A 178 -7.06 -6.18 5.60
CA CYS A 178 -6.90 -7.34 6.46
C CYS A 178 -7.46 -7.06 7.86
N VAL A 179 -8.04 -8.08 8.50
CA VAL A 179 -8.68 -7.94 9.82
C VAL A 179 -7.72 -8.13 10.98
N GLY A 180 -6.49 -8.56 10.73
CA GLY A 180 -5.45 -8.73 11.73
C GLY A 180 -4.19 -9.34 11.14
N THR A 181 -3.13 -9.38 11.95
CA THR A 181 -1.82 -9.96 11.60
C THR A 181 -1.35 -10.93 12.67
N SER A 182 -0.49 -11.89 12.29
CA SER A 182 0.23 -12.72 13.26
C SER A 182 1.46 -12.03 13.86
N ASN A 183 1.81 -10.84 13.39
CA ASN A 183 2.99 -10.09 13.81
C ASN A 183 2.72 -9.34 15.13
N VAL A 184 3.20 -9.90 16.24
CA VAL A 184 3.00 -9.32 17.58
C VAL A 184 3.63 -7.93 17.71
N LEU A 185 4.78 -7.70 17.08
CA LEU A 185 5.42 -6.38 17.08
C LEU A 185 4.60 -5.34 16.31
N ALA A 186 4.04 -5.72 15.16
CA ALA A 186 3.13 -4.85 14.41
C ALA A 186 1.87 -4.52 15.24
N GLY A 187 1.31 -5.50 15.93
CA GLY A 187 0.20 -5.27 16.86
C GLY A 187 0.50 -4.21 17.89
N LYS A 188 1.69 -4.28 18.51
CA LYS A 188 2.15 -3.31 19.52
C LYS A 188 2.41 -1.93 18.94
N MET A 189 3.06 -1.85 17.76
CA MET A 189 3.49 -0.56 17.18
C MET A 189 2.35 0.23 16.54
N PHE A 190 1.43 -0.47 15.89
CA PHE A 190 0.39 0.15 15.07
C PHE A 190 -1.02 0.01 15.66
N ASP A 191 -1.13 -0.54 16.87
CA ASP A 191 -2.40 -0.80 17.57
C ASP A 191 -3.41 -1.57 16.69
N VAL A 192 -2.94 -2.65 16.05
CA VAL A 192 -3.75 -3.50 15.17
C VAL A 192 -3.98 -4.88 15.79
N PRO A 193 -5.09 -5.57 15.44
CA PRO A 193 -5.42 -6.88 16.02
C PRO A 193 -4.34 -7.92 15.70
N VAL A 194 -3.92 -8.64 16.75
CA VAL A 194 -3.02 -9.80 16.64
C VAL A 194 -3.86 -11.07 16.66
N LEU A 195 -3.79 -11.84 15.58
CA LEU A 195 -4.57 -13.05 15.38
C LEU A 195 -3.66 -14.22 15.03
N GLY A 196 -4.07 -15.42 15.40
CA GLY A 196 -3.34 -16.63 15.10
C GLY A 196 -3.99 -17.87 15.71
N THR A 197 -3.42 -19.02 15.39
CA THR A 197 -3.80 -20.30 15.95
C THR A 197 -2.53 -21.06 16.34
N HIS A 198 -2.61 -22.37 16.56
CA HIS A 198 -1.44 -23.20 16.79
C HIS A 198 -0.89 -23.83 15.49
N ALA A 199 0.31 -24.41 15.57
CA ALA A 199 0.96 -25.13 14.47
C ALA A 199 0.81 -26.65 14.63
N HIS A 200 1.17 -27.42 13.59
CA HIS A 200 1.20 -28.89 13.63
C HIS A 200 2.10 -29.43 14.77
N SER A 201 3.21 -28.73 15.08
CA SER A 201 4.11 -29.11 16.17
C SER A 201 3.42 -29.16 17.54
N TRP A 202 2.41 -28.30 17.79
CA TRP A 202 1.58 -28.38 18.98
C TRP A 202 0.87 -29.74 19.07
N ILE A 203 0.22 -30.18 17.98
CA ILE A 203 -0.48 -31.46 17.93
C ILE A 203 0.49 -32.62 18.16
N MET A 204 1.65 -32.59 17.49
CA MET A 204 2.67 -33.62 17.54
C MET A 204 3.38 -33.73 18.90
N SER A 205 3.29 -32.70 19.74
CA SER A 205 3.91 -32.70 21.09
C SER A 205 3.06 -33.39 22.17
N PHE A 206 1.83 -33.82 21.82
CA PHE A 206 0.93 -34.53 22.71
C PHE A 206 0.82 -36.01 22.33
N PRO A 207 0.39 -36.88 23.27
CA PRO A 207 0.23 -38.30 23.00
C PRO A 207 -0.76 -38.63 21.85
N ASP A 208 -1.77 -37.78 21.68
CA ASP A 208 -2.77 -37.87 20.62
C ASP A 208 -3.38 -36.50 20.31
N GLU A 209 -3.99 -36.39 19.14
CA GLU A 209 -4.60 -35.17 18.59
C GLU A 209 -5.74 -34.62 19.48
N TYR A 210 -6.59 -35.52 20.00
CA TYR A 210 -7.68 -35.11 20.87
C TYR A 210 -7.17 -34.44 22.16
N THR A 211 -6.12 -34.99 22.77
CA THR A 211 -5.49 -34.40 23.96
C THR A 211 -4.93 -33.02 23.68
N ALA A 212 -4.27 -32.85 22.53
CA ALA A 212 -3.75 -31.53 22.09
C ALA A 212 -4.90 -30.51 21.91
N PHE A 213 -5.98 -30.89 21.25
CA PHE A 213 -7.14 -30.02 21.04
C PHE A 213 -7.85 -29.65 22.33
N LYS A 214 -8.05 -30.61 23.24
CA LYS A 214 -8.66 -30.41 24.54
C LYS A 214 -7.84 -29.41 25.37
N GLU A 215 -6.52 -29.53 25.35
CA GLU A 215 -5.65 -28.64 26.11
C GLU A 215 -5.65 -27.21 25.51
N TYR A 216 -5.64 -27.08 24.18
CA TYR A 216 -5.77 -25.78 23.52
C TYR A 216 -7.10 -25.09 23.85
N ALA A 217 -8.22 -25.83 23.79
CA ALA A 217 -9.54 -25.32 24.14
C ALA A 217 -9.65 -24.90 25.61
N ARG A 218 -8.95 -25.60 26.53
CA ARG A 218 -8.89 -25.23 27.95
C ARG A 218 -8.16 -23.90 28.16
N LEU A 219 -7.07 -23.66 27.42
CA LEU A 219 -6.24 -22.45 27.55
C LEU A 219 -6.86 -21.26 26.83
N TYR A 220 -7.49 -21.47 25.69
CA TYR A 220 -7.99 -20.40 24.81
C TYR A 220 -9.45 -20.66 24.39
N PRO A 221 -10.40 -20.73 25.34
CA PRO A 221 -11.78 -21.08 25.02
C PRO A 221 -12.45 -20.08 24.08
N ASP A 222 -12.14 -18.78 24.18
CA ASP A 222 -12.75 -17.69 23.39
C ASP A 222 -12.12 -17.52 21.99
N ALA A 223 -11.06 -18.28 21.68
CA ALA A 223 -10.34 -18.23 20.39
C ALA A 223 -9.92 -19.64 19.95
N CYS A 224 -10.83 -20.61 20.09
CA CYS A 224 -10.54 -22.02 19.91
C CYS A 224 -10.65 -22.43 18.44
N THR A 225 -9.62 -22.11 17.60
CA THR A 225 -9.51 -22.62 16.23
C THR A 225 -8.50 -23.76 16.19
N LEU A 226 -8.96 -24.96 15.84
CA LEU A 226 -8.20 -26.21 15.87
C LEU A 226 -7.70 -26.59 14.48
N LEU A 227 -6.40 -26.85 14.36
CA LEU A 227 -5.74 -27.28 13.11
C LEU A 227 -5.96 -28.78 12.93
N VAL A 228 -6.80 -29.17 11.94
CA VAL A 228 -7.37 -30.53 11.87
C VAL A 228 -6.72 -31.45 10.82
N ASP A 229 -5.67 -31.00 10.15
CA ASP A 229 -5.04 -31.73 9.05
C ASP A 229 -3.60 -32.19 9.35
N THR A 230 -3.31 -32.41 10.64
CA THR A 230 -2.00 -32.96 11.04
C THR A 230 -1.84 -34.42 10.63
N TYR A 231 -2.92 -35.23 10.69
CA TYR A 231 -2.90 -36.65 10.33
C TYR A 231 -3.94 -36.98 9.26
N ASP A 232 -5.23 -37.11 9.62
CA ASP A 232 -6.33 -37.34 8.69
C ASP A 232 -7.46 -36.37 9.00
N THR A 233 -7.69 -35.42 8.12
CA THR A 233 -8.65 -34.34 8.33
C THR A 233 -10.05 -34.85 8.65
N LEU A 234 -10.57 -35.82 7.86
CA LEU A 234 -11.97 -36.25 7.95
C LEU A 234 -12.19 -37.42 8.89
N LYS A 235 -11.18 -38.28 9.11
CA LYS A 235 -11.30 -39.46 9.97
C LYS A 235 -10.84 -39.22 11.39
N SER A 236 -9.97 -38.22 11.63
CA SER A 236 -9.38 -37.90 12.92
C SER A 236 -9.61 -36.44 13.32
N GLY A 237 -9.12 -35.47 12.56
CA GLY A 237 -9.07 -34.08 12.93
C GLY A 237 -10.44 -33.44 13.21
N VAL A 238 -11.34 -33.46 12.24
CA VAL A 238 -12.71 -32.92 12.39
C VAL A 238 -13.51 -33.68 13.46
N PRO A 239 -13.51 -35.01 13.53
CA PRO A 239 -14.17 -35.74 14.63
C PRO A 239 -13.64 -35.38 16.01
N ASN A 240 -12.33 -35.26 16.20
CA ASN A 240 -11.73 -34.85 17.47
C ASN A 240 -12.06 -33.38 17.83
N ALA A 241 -12.10 -32.48 16.86
CA ALA A 241 -12.53 -31.10 17.09
C ALA A 241 -14.00 -31.05 17.56
N ILE A 242 -14.90 -31.75 16.87
CA ILE A 242 -16.33 -31.89 17.27
C ILE A 242 -16.44 -32.40 18.71
N ARG A 243 -15.70 -33.45 19.05
CA ARG A 243 -15.68 -34.00 20.40
C ARG A 243 -15.23 -32.98 21.47
N VAL A 244 -14.28 -32.10 21.14
CA VAL A 244 -13.83 -31.00 22.03
C VAL A 244 -14.94 -29.95 22.14
N PHE A 245 -15.53 -29.51 21.04
CA PHE A 245 -16.62 -28.53 21.06
C PHE A 245 -17.83 -29.02 21.85
N GLN A 246 -18.18 -30.33 21.71
CA GLN A 246 -19.25 -30.91 22.53
C GLN A 246 -18.94 -30.84 24.02
N LYS A 247 -17.70 -31.13 24.43
CA LYS A 247 -17.30 -31.02 25.85
C LYS A 247 -17.32 -29.57 26.36
N MET A 248 -16.95 -28.58 25.52
CA MET A 248 -17.08 -27.16 25.86
C MET A 248 -18.55 -26.81 26.09
N LYS A 249 -19.43 -27.22 25.19
CA LYS A 249 -20.89 -27.02 25.30
C LYS A 249 -21.47 -27.66 26.54
N ASP A 250 -21.12 -28.92 26.83
CA ASP A 250 -21.59 -29.66 28.01
C ASP A 250 -21.10 -29.03 29.34
N ALA A 251 -19.94 -28.36 29.30
CA ALA A 251 -19.40 -27.60 30.42
C ALA A 251 -19.98 -26.17 30.53
N GLY A 252 -20.93 -25.78 29.68
CA GLY A 252 -21.50 -24.43 29.66
C GLY A 252 -20.58 -23.33 29.16
N ILE A 253 -19.52 -23.70 28.43
CA ILE A 253 -18.60 -22.74 27.81
C ILE A 253 -19.18 -22.28 26.48
N HIS A 254 -19.38 -20.97 26.35
CA HIS A 254 -19.87 -20.32 25.13
C HIS A 254 -18.76 -19.44 24.53
N PRO A 255 -17.91 -19.99 23.64
CA PRO A 255 -16.78 -19.27 23.07
C PRO A 255 -17.23 -18.10 22.17
N LYS A 256 -16.47 -16.99 22.17
CA LYS A 256 -16.68 -15.88 21.25
C LYS A 256 -16.40 -16.25 19.79
N SER A 257 -15.40 -17.11 19.60
CA SER A 257 -15.03 -17.66 18.29
C SER A 257 -14.45 -19.06 18.46
N TYR A 258 -14.92 -20.01 17.67
CA TYR A 258 -14.37 -21.36 17.63
C TYR A 258 -14.52 -21.94 16.23
N GLY A 259 -13.73 -22.94 15.91
CA GLY A 259 -13.77 -23.57 14.60
C GLY A 259 -12.56 -24.42 14.30
N ILE A 260 -12.39 -24.70 13.03
CA ILE A 260 -11.29 -25.50 12.51
C ILE A 260 -10.45 -24.72 11.49
N ARG A 261 -9.19 -25.15 11.32
CA ARG A 261 -8.30 -24.64 10.27
C ARG A 261 -7.82 -25.78 9.38
N LEU A 262 -7.90 -25.55 8.08
CA LEU A 262 -7.38 -26.41 7.01
C LEU A 262 -6.15 -25.73 6.41
N ASP A 263 -5.01 -26.42 6.37
CA ASP A 263 -3.73 -25.90 5.88
C ASP A 263 -3.18 -26.70 4.69
N SER A 264 -3.87 -27.79 4.30
CA SER A 264 -3.41 -28.71 3.26
C SER A 264 -4.57 -29.45 2.56
N GLY A 265 -4.26 -30.12 1.46
CA GLY A 265 -5.20 -30.93 0.68
C GLY A 265 -6.13 -30.11 -0.21
N ASP A 266 -7.19 -30.74 -0.72
CA ASP A 266 -8.23 -30.07 -1.51
C ASP A 266 -9.17 -29.27 -0.60
N LEU A 267 -8.90 -27.98 -0.48
CA LEU A 267 -9.61 -27.07 0.43
C LEU A 267 -11.11 -26.97 0.09
N ALA A 268 -11.50 -27.03 -1.19
CA ALA A 268 -12.91 -26.99 -1.57
C ALA A 268 -13.65 -28.25 -1.12
N TYR A 269 -13.07 -29.41 -1.38
CA TYR A 269 -13.65 -30.70 -0.97
C TYR A 269 -13.68 -30.82 0.56
N LEU A 270 -12.53 -30.59 1.22
CA LEU A 270 -12.40 -30.78 2.67
C LEU A 270 -13.30 -29.82 3.45
N SER A 271 -13.38 -28.55 3.05
CA SER A 271 -14.23 -27.57 3.75
C SER A 271 -15.72 -27.93 3.65
N LYS A 272 -16.20 -28.39 2.50
CA LYS A 272 -17.60 -28.84 2.32
C LYS A 272 -17.91 -30.07 3.16
N LYS A 273 -16.99 -31.05 3.22
CA LYS A 273 -17.16 -32.23 4.07
C LYS A 273 -17.12 -31.89 5.57
N ALA A 274 -16.15 -31.09 5.97
CA ALA A 274 -16.04 -30.64 7.35
C ALA A 274 -17.26 -29.81 7.80
N ARG A 275 -17.77 -28.92 6.93
CA ARG A 275 -19.00 -28.15 7.22
C ARG A 275 -20.19 -29.06 7.48
N LYS A 276 -20.40 -30.08 6.62
CA LYS A 276 -21.46 -31.07 6.81
C LYS A 276 -21.33 -31.78 8.15
N MET A 277 -20.11 -32.22 8.50
CA MET A 277 -19.87 -32.94 9.78
C MET A 277 -20.13 -32.05 11.00
N LEU A 278 -19.72 -30.78 10.92
CA LEU A 278 -19.95 -29.79 12.00
C LEU A 278 -21.44 -29.49 12.14
N ASP A 279 -22.19 -29.32 11.05
CA ASP A 279 -23.63 -29.08 11.06
C ASP A 279 -24.42 -30.27 11.65
N GLU A 280 -24.12 -31.49 11.22
CA GLU A 280 -24.71 -32.69 11.73
C GLU A 280 -24.44 -32.93 13.23
N ALA A 281 -23.29 -32.42 13.72
CA ALA A 281 -22.94 -32.43 15.15
C ALA A 281 -23.54 -31.26 15.96
N GLY A 282 -24.26 -30.32 15.34
CA GLY A 282 -24.91 -29.19 16.02
C GLY A 282 -24.01 -27.95 16.23
N PHE A 283 -22.99 -27.75 15.33
CA PHE A 283 -22.06 -26.62 15.35
C PHE A 283 -22.08 -25.84 14.01
N PRO A 284 -23.26 -25.32 13.59
CA PRO A 284 -23.38 -24.61 12.31
C PRO A 284 -22.63 -23.27 12.27
N ASP A 285 -22.35 -22.68 13.42
CA ASP A 285 -21.65 -21.42 13.62
C ASP A 285 -20.12 -21.56 13.72
N ALA A 286 -19.59 -22.79 13.78
CA ALA A 286 -18.16 -23.05 13.81
C ALA A 286 -17.48 -22.51 12.54
N VAL A 287 -16.44 -21.68 12.71
CA VAL A 287 -15.65 -21.09 11.63
C VAL A 287 -14.84 -22.20 10.92
N ILE A 288 -14.75 -22.14 9.61
CA ILE A 288 -13.76 -22.90 8.83
C ILE A 288 -12.76 -21.91 8.26
N ALA A 289 -11.55 -21.89 8.82
CA ALA A 289 -10.44 -21.11 8.33
C ALA A 289 -9.61 -21.92 7.35
N ALA A 290 -9.09 -21.28 6.31
CA ALA A 290 -8.09 -21.86 5.41
C ALA A 290 -6.80 -21.07 5.42
N SER A 291 -5.69 -21.77 5.28
CA SER A 291 -4.35 -21.21 5.10
C SER A 291 -3.59 -22.04 4.06
N ASN A 292 -2.28 -21.80 3.89
CA ASN A 292 -1.45 -22.37 2.82
C ASN A 292 -1.53 -21.57 1.52
N ASP A 293 -0.46 -21.29 0.87
CA ASP A 293 -0.20 -20.65 -0.45
C ASP A 293 -1.39 -19.96 -1.16
N LEU A 294 -2.25 -19.31 -0.36
CA LEU A 294 -3.44 -18.62 -0.83
C LEU A 294 -3.06 -17.28 -1.49
N ASP A 295 -3.78 -16.96 -2.57
CA ASP A 295 -3.77 -15.65 -3.22
C ASP A 295 -5.19 -15.25 -3.64
N GLU A 296 -5.35 -14.08 -4.23
CA GLU A 296 -6.65 -13.57 -4.69
C GLU A 296 -7.30 -14.48 -5.74
N PHE A 297 -6.52 -15.16 -6.57
CA PHE A 297 -7.04 -16.01 -7.63
C PHE A 297 -7.55 -17.33 -7.08
N LEU A 298 -6.76 -17.98 -6.21
CA LEU A 298 -7.16 -19.23 -5.58
C LEU A 298 -8.37 -19.03 -4.63
N ILE A 299 -8.38 -17.92 -3.86
CA ILE A 299 -9.54 -17.59 -3.00
C ILE A 299 -10.79 -17.41 -3.85
N ASN A 300 -10.71 -16.65 -4.94
CA ASN A 300 -11.84 -16.46 -5.85
C ASN A 300 -12.33 -17.77 -6.46
N ASP A 301 -11.42 -18.64 -6.87
CA ASP A 301 -11.77 -19.95 -7.43
C ASP A 301 -12.42 -20.87 -6.38
N LEU A 302 -11.89 -20.92 -5.15
CA LEU A 302 -12.50 -21.66 -4.04
C LEU A 302 -13.91 -21.17 -3.72
N LYS A 303 -14.16 -19.85 -3.79
CA LYS A 303 -15.51 -19.27 -3.64
C LYS A 303 -16.45 -19.73 -4.76
N ILE A 304 -15.99 -19.73 -6.01
CA ILE A 304 -16.77 -20.20 -7.17
C ILE A 304 -17.10 -21.69 -7.02
N GLN A 305 -16.18 -22.50 -6.51
CA GLN A 305 -16.38 -23.93 -6.22
C GLN A 305 -17.33 -24.18 -5.04
N GLY A 306 -17.76 -23.13 -4.31
CA GLY A 306 -18.64 -23.25 -3.15
C GLY A 306 -17.92 -23.83 -1.91
N ALA A 307 -16.61 -23.55 -1.75
CA ALA A 307 -15.89 -23.89 -0.53
C ALA A 307 -16.55 -23.25 0.70
N ALA A 308 -16.72 -24.01 1.76
CA ALA A 308 -17.37 -23.57 3.00
C ALA A 308 -16.38 -22.87 3.95
N ILE A 309 -15.50 -22.05 3.39
CA ILE A 309 -14.46 -21.32 4.11
C ILE A 309 -14.95 -19.90 4.41
N THR A 310 -14.83 -19.46 5.65
CA THR A 310 -15.32 -18.17 6.14
C THR A 310 -14.20 -17.27 6.69
N SER A 311 -12.96 -17.76 6.74
CA SER A 311 -11.79 -17.00 7.20
C SER A 311 -10.54 -17.45 6.46
N TRP A 312 -9.65 -16.52 6.11
CA TRP A 312 -8.50 -16.75 5.25
C TRP A 312 -7.22 -16.28 5.91
N GLY A 313 -6.24 -17.17 6.08
CA GLY A 313 -4.89 -16.84 6.54
C GLY A 313 -3.93 -16.79 5.36
N VAL A 314 -3.54 -15.60 4.91
CA VAL A 314 -2.71 -15.42 3.72
C VAL A 314 -1.30 -15.01 4.12
N GLY A 315 -0.30 -15.76 3.65
CA GLY A 315 1.09 -15.58 4.06
C GLY A 315 1.98 -15.07 2.94
N THR A 316 2.75 -15.97 2.33
CA THR A 316 3.84 -15.68 1.39
C THR A 316 3.41 -14.76 0.26
N THR A 317 2.33 -15.09 -0.43
CA THR A 317 1.90 -14.37 -1.63
C THR A 317 1.47 -12.94 -1.35
N LEU A 318 0.92 -12.67 -0.14
CA LEU A 318 0.54 -11.34 0.30
C LEU A 318 1.77 -10.51 0.68
N ILE A 319 2.57 -10.99 1.67
CA ILE A 319 3.62 -10.19 2.28
C ILE A 319 4.81 -9.93 1.33
N THR A 320 4.98 -10.76 0.30
CA THR A 320 6.04 -10.61 -0.71
C THR A 320 5.53 -10.03 -2.03
N SER A 321 4.21 -9.87 -2.19
CA SER A 321 3.58 -9.61 -3.49
C SER A 321 4.20 -10.49 -4.59
N LYS A 322 4.23 -11.81 -4.37
CA LYS A 322 5.03 -12.82 -5.07
C LYS A 322 4.99 -12.72 -6.60
N ASP A 323 3.86 -12.40 -7.15
CA ASP A 323 3.58 -12.31 -8.58
C ASP A 323 3.88 -10.93 -9.20
N CYS A 324 4.11 -9.91 -8.34
CA CYS A 324 4.54 -8.59 -8.75
C CYS A 324 5.41 -7.97 -7.64
N PRO A 325 6.73 -8.22 -7.61
CA PRO A 325 7.59 -7.89 -6.46
C PRO A 325 7.98 -6.41 -6.37
N SER A 326 7.56 -5.56 -7.33
CA SER A 326 7.92 -4.15 -7.39
C SER A 326 6.72 -3.28 -7.75
N PHE A 327 6.54 -2.16 -7.04
CA PHE A 327 5.52 -1.15 -7.35
C PHE A 327 5.91 -0.29 -8.55
N GLY A 328 7.21 -0.09 -8.76
CA GLY A 328 7.74 0.64 -9.91
C GLY A 328 7.56 2.16 -9.84
N GLY A 329 7.42 2.72 -8.64
CA GLY A 329 7.42 4.17 -8.42
C GLY A 329 8.77 4.79 -8.80
N VAL A 330 8.71 6.03 -9.26
CA VAL A 330 9.86 6.84 -9.69
C VAL A 330 9.75 8.25 -9.14
N TYR A 331 10.89 8.92 -8.99
CA TYR A 331 11.02 10.30 -8.53
C TYR A 331 11.65 11.13 -9.65
N LYS A 332 10.98 12.19 -10.11
CA LYS A 332 11.45 12.89 -11.32
C LYS A 332 11.30 14.41 -11.19
N LEU A 333 12.36 15.12 -11.60
CA LEU A 333 12.38 16.58 -11.70
C LEU A 333 11.29 17.06 -12.65
N ALA A 334 10.45 17.98 -12.17
CA ALA A 334 9.31 18.54 -12.90
C ALA A 334 9.48 20.04 -13.19
N ALA A 335 10.17 20.80 -12.33
CA ALA A 335 10.45 22.23 -12.55
C ALA A 335 11.66 22.69 -11.75
N ILE A 336 12.26 23.79 -12.18
CA ILE A 336 13.32 24.54 -11.46
C ILE A 336 12.87 26.00 -11.39
N GLN A 337 13.00 26.62 -10.21
CA GLN A 337 12.69 28.03 -10.03
C GLN A 337 13.80 28.90 -10.65
N ASN A 338 13.41 29.86 -11.47
CA ASN A 338 14.34 30.85 -12.05
C ASN A 338 14.64 32.01 -11.05
N LYS A 339 15.49 32.92 -11.46
CA LYS A 339 15.88 34.10 -10.63
C LYS A 339 14.71 35.05 -10.35
N ASP A 340 13.65 35.00 -11.18
CA ASP A 340 12.44 35.82 -11.03
C ASP A 340 11.42 35.18 -10.09
N GLY A 341 11.72 33.98 -9.55
CA GLY A 341 10.85 33.22 -8.65
C GLY A 341 9.83 32.36 -9.38
N GLU A 342 9.88 32.26 -10.71
CA GLU A 342 8.95 31.45 -11.50
C GLU A 342 9.47 30.02 -11.70
N PHE A 343 8.59 29.04 -11.62
CA PHE A 343 8.92 27.65 -11.90
C PHE A 343 8.95 27.36 -13.41
N VAL A 344 10.17 27.17 -13.93
CA VAL A 344 10.40 26.77 -15.32
C VAL A 344 10.20 25.24 -15.44
N PRO A 345 9.19 24.77 -16.18
CA PRO A 345 8.91 23.36 -16.35
C PRO A 345 10.08 22.59 -16.95
N LYS A 346 10.35 21.39 -16.44
CA LYS A 346 11.36 20.45 -16.94
C LYS A 346 10.69 19.15 -17.35
N ILE A 347 11.20 18.53 -18.42
CA ILE A 347 10.69 17.27 -18.95
C ILE A 347 11.84 16.31 -19.23
N LYS A 348 11.66 15.05 -18.80
CA LYS A 348 12.53 13.95 -19.23
C LYS A 348 11.96 13.36 -20.50
N ILE A 349 12.74 13.37 -21.57
CA ILE A 349 12.41 12.71 -22.84
C ILE A 349 13.00 11.30 -22.87
N SER A 350 12.31 10.40 -23.52
CA SER A 350 12.72 9.00 -23.69
C SER A 350 12.12 8.43 -24.97
N GLU A 351 12.82 7.52 -25.62
CA GLU A 351 12.28 6.72 -26.73
C GLU A 351 11.02 5.94 -26.34
N ASN A 352 10.93 5.55 -25.07
CA ASN A 352 9.75 4.93 -24.51
C ASN A 352 8.78 6.02 -24.01
N ILE A 353 7.64 6.18 -24.67
CA ILE A 353 6.60 7.18 -24.35
C ILE A 353 6.15 7.10 -22.88
N GLU A 354 6.11 5.91 -22.31
CA GLU A 354 5.72 5.70 -20.90
C GLU A 354 6.72 6.31 -19.91
N LYS A 355 7.96 6.58 -20.35
CA LYS A 355 9.01 7.21 -19.52
C LYS A 355 9.03 8.73 -19.63
N ILE A 356 8.23 9.33 -20.51
CA ILE A 356 8.08 10.78 -20.64
C ILE A 356 7.29 11.31 -19.44
N THR A 357 7.84 12.34 -18.77
CA THR A 357 7.24 12.92 -17.56
C THR A 357 6.23 14.02 -17.88
N ASN A 358 5.40 14.37 -16.90
CA ASN A 358 4.55 15.56 -16.95
C ASN A 358 5.31 16.73 -16.28
N PRO A 359 5.52 17.85 -16.97
CA PRO A 359 6.33 18.98 -16.48
C PRO A 359 5.55 19.92 -15.53
N GLY A 360 6.26 20.73 -14.77
CA GLY A 360 5.74 21.89 -14.04
C GLY A 360 5.20 21.60 -12.64
N ASN A 361 4.73 22.64 -11.97
CA ASN A 361 4.06 22.54 -10.66
C ASN A 361 2.61 22.10 -10.86
N LYS A 362 2.30 20.86 -10.44
CA LYS A 362 1.01 20.22 -10.73
C LYS A 362 0.20 19.95 -9.47
N THR A 363 -1.11 19.82 -9.67
CA THR A 363 -2.05 19.23 -8.73
C THR A 363 -2.94 18.21 -9.42
N ILE A 364 -3.78 17.52 -8.66
CA ILE A 364 -4.73 16.53 -9.17
C ILE A 364 -6.12 16.83 -8.63
N TYR A 365 -7.08 16.87 -9.52
CA TYR A 365 -8.50 16.87 -9.17
C TYR A 365 -9.11 15.52 -9.50
N ARG A 366 -9.62 14.82 -8.50
CA ARG A 366 -10.46 13.64 -8.68
C ARG A 366 -11.89 14.05 -8.96
N ILE A 367 -12.45 13.49 -10.02
CA ILE A 367 -13.77 13.81 -10.55
C ILE A 367 -14.72 12.67 -10.21
N TYR A 368 -15.81 13.01 -9.57
CA TYR A 368 -16.86 12.08 -9.18
C TYR A 368 -18.16 12.36 -9.92
N ASP A 369 -18.85 11.31 -10.27
CA ASP A 369 -20.23 11.37 -10.71
C ASP A 369 -21.12 11.87 -9.55
N LYS A 370 -21.91 12.90 -9.80
CA LYS A 370 -22.67 13.57 -8.73
C LYS A 370 -23.79 12.71 -8.16
N ASP A 371 -24.41 11.86 -8.98
CA ASP A 371 -25.55 11.05 -8.58
C ASP A 371 -25.12 9.78 -7.85
N THR A 372 -24.04 9.15 -8.30
CA THR A 372 -23.57 7.86 -7.77
C THR A 372 -22.42 7.98 -6.78
N GLY A 373 -21.70 9.11 -6.77
CA GLY A 373 -20.46 9.30 -6.01
C GLY A 373 -19.27 8.46 -6.53
N LYS A 374 -19.40 7.84 -7.71
CA LYS A 374 -18.35 7.02 -8.30
C LYS A 374 -17.31 7.85 -9.04
N ILE A 375 -16.03 7.40 -9.00
CA ILE A 375 -14.93 8.06 -9.73
C ILE A 375 -15.19 7.95 -11.23
N ARG A 376 -15.11 9.10 -11.92
CA ARG A 376 -15.18 9.22 -13.39
C ARG A 376 -13.79 9.26 -14.00
N ALA A 377 -12.92 10.11 -13.45
CA ALA A 377 -11.56 10.33 -13.92
C ALA A 377 -10.73 11.09 -12.88
N ASP A 378 -9.42 11.15 -13.05
CA ASP A 378 -8.54 12.10 -12.41
C ASP A 378 -7.95 13.06 -13.44
N LEU A 379 -7.90 14.35 -13.10
CA LEU A 379 -7.37 15.41 -13.95
C LEU A 379 -6.09 15.98 -13.33
N ILE A 380 -4.96 15.78 -14.00
CA ILE A 380 -3.68 16.42 -13.64
C ILE A 380 -3.62 17.77 -14.34
N CYS A 381 -3.41 18.84 -13.58
CA CYS A 381 -3.33 20.20 -14.10
C CYS A 381 -2.21 20.98 -13.41
N PHE A 382 -1.91 22.20 -13.88
CA PHE A 382 -1.06 23.09 -13.09
C PHE A 382 -1.74 23.50 -11.78
N ALA A 383 -0.95 23.75 -10.74
CA ALA A 383 -1.46 24.05 -9.40
C ALA A 383 -2.22 25.39 -9.29
N ASP A 384 -2.10 26.26 -10.29
CA ASP A 384 -2.80 27.53 -10.41
C ASP A 384 -4.09 27.45 -11.25
N GLU A 385 -4.43 26.26 -11.80
CA GLU A 385 -5.69 26.05 -12.51
C GLU A 385 -6.84 25.80 -11.54
N THR A 386 -7.98 26.41 -11.80
CA THR A 386 -9.23 26.24 -11.05
C THR A 386 -10.37 25.87 -11.98
N TYR A 387 -11.34 25.11 -11.49
CA TYR A 387 -12.45 24.57 -12.27
C TYR A 387 -13.78 24.90 -11.62
N ASP A 388 -14.75 25.38 -12.42
CA ASP A 388 -16.14 25.52 -12.02
C ASP A 388 -16.93 24.28 -12.47
N THR A 389 -17.44 23.54 -11.50
CA THR A 389 -18.21 22.30 -11.77
C THR A 389 -19.61 22.57 -12.36
N SER A 390 -20.04 23.82 -12.47
CA SER A 390 -21.26 24.19 -13.18
C SER A 390 -21.06 24.30 -14.70
N GLU A 391 -19.80 24.34 -15.17
CA GLU A 391 -19.42 24.37 -16.57
C GLU A 391 -19.10 22.98 -17.13
N ASP A 392 -19.14 22.83 -18.44
CA ASP A 392 -18.75 21.59 -19.11
C ASP A 392 -17.24 21.40 -19.06
N LEU A 393 -16.82 20.17 -18.78
CA LEU A 393 -15.41 19.79 -18.76
C LEU A 393 -15.10 18.77 -19.86
N LEU A 394 -14.11 19.09 -20.70
CA LEU A 394 -13.61 18.17 -21.73
C LEU A 394 -12.38 17.43 -21.19
N LEU A 395 -12.48 16.13 -21.07
CA LEU A 395 -11.39 15.21 -20.77
C LEU A 395 -10.91 14.53 -22.03
N PHE A 396 -9.61 14.21 -22.09
CA PHE A 396 -9.04 13.47 -23.22
C PHE A 396 -7.80 12.67 -22.78
N ASP A 397 -7.65 11.48 -23.33
CA ASP A 397 -6.44 10.65 -23.12
C ASP A 397 -5.22 11.34 -23.76
N PRO A 398 -4.20 11.75 -22.99
CA PRO A 398 -3.03 12.45 -23.53
C PRO A 398 -2.20 11.62 -24.52
N ASN A 399 -2.36 10.29 -24.53
CA ASN A 399 -1.69 9.40 -25.46
C ASN A 399 -2.55 9.06 -26.70
N SER A 400 -3.84 9.39 -26.64
CA SER A 400 -4.83 9.09 -27.69
C SER A 400 -5.87 10.20 -27.74
N THR A 401 -5.46 11.40 -28.14
CA THR A 401 -6.23 12.66 -28.04
C THR A 401 -7.57 12.67 -28.78
N TRP A 402 -7.82 11.68 -29.64
CA TRP A 402 -9.11 11.44 -30.26
C TRP A 402 -10.15 10.82 -29.31
N LYS A 403 -9.69 10.16 -28.22
CA LYS A 403 -10.57 9.66 -27.15
C LYS A 403 -10.89 10.81 -26.21
N LYS A 404 -12.12 11.30 -26.30
CA LYS A 404 -12.60 12.46 -25.53
C LYS A 404 -13.87 12.10 -24.80
N THR A 405 -14.02 12.64 -23.59
CA THR A 405 -15.24 12.56 -22.79
C THR A 405 -15.62 13.97 -22.36
N ARG A 406 -16.84 14.40 -22.69
CA ARG A 406 -17.42 15.66 -22.21
C ARG A 406 -18.26 15.34 -20.98
N LEU A 407 -17.97 15.99 -19.89
CA LEU A 407 -18.79 16.01 -18.67
C LEU A 407 -19.64 17.26 -18.69
N GLU A 408 -20.97 17.10 -18.61
CA GLU A 408 -21.90 18.24 -18.59
C GLU A 408 -21.81 18.95 -17.23
N GLY A 409 -21.86 20.26 -17.24
CA GLY A 409 -21.86 21.09 -16.04
C GLY A 409 -22.97 20.69 -15.06
N GLY A 410 -22.63 20.65 -13.79
CA GLY A 410 -23.56 20.25 -12.72
C GLY A 410 -23.78 18.74 -12.53
N THR A 411 -23.22 17.87 -13.41
CA THR A 411 -23.36 16.40 -13.30
C THR A 411 -22.19 15.73 -12.56
N TYR A 412 -21.16 16.50 -12.24
CA TYR A 412 -19.95 16.01 -11.56
C TYR A 412 -19.53 16.91 -10.41
N THR A 413 -18.69 16.38 -9.53
CA THR A 413 -17.98 17.13 -8.48
C THR A 413 -16.49 16.88 -8.61
N MET A 414 -15.67 17.80 -8.12
CA MET A 414 -14.21 17.71 -8.13
C MET A 414 -13.65 17.90 -6.73
N LYS A 415 -12.58 17.17 -6.43
CA LYS A 415 -11.85 17.29 -5.16
C LYS A 415 -10.35 17.24 -5.42
N GLU A 416 -9.63 18.25 -4.96
CA GLU A 416 -8.17 18.21 -4.95
C GLU A 416 -7.68 17.17 -3.93
N ILE A 417 -6.90 16.20 -4.39
CA ILE A 417 -6.48 15.05 -3.58
C ILE A 417 -5.09 15.19 -2.96
N LEU A 418 -4.21 16.05 -3.52
CA LEU A 418 -2.94 16.38 -2.88
C LEU A 418 -3.18 17.22 -1.62
N LYS A 419 -2.55 16.86 -0.50
CA LYS A 419 -2.64 17.57 0.77
C LYS A 419 -1.28 18.08 1.20
N PRO A 420 -1.20 19.26 1.86
CA PRO A 420 0.05 19.74 2.43
C PRO A 420 0.47 18.84 3.60
N ILE A 421 1.68 18.31 3.52
CA ILE A 421 2.29 17.45 4.55
C ILE A 421 3.35 18.24 5.33
N PHE A 422 4.30 18.83 4.63
CA PHE A 422 5.26 19.80 5.18
C PHE A 422 5.11 21.12 4.45
N ILE A 423 5.19 22.23 5.19
CA ILE A 423 5.26 23.59 4.65
C ILE A 423 6.43 24.30 5.34
N ARG A 424 7.41 24.71 4.56
CA ARG A 424 8.66 25.34 5.03
C ARG A 424 9.36 24.52 6.12
N GLY A 425 9.49 23.20 5.88
CA GLY A 425 10.10 22.25 6.81
C GLY A 425 9.24 21.87 8.02
N GLU A 426 8.10 22.53 8.24
CA GLU A 426 7.20 22.20 9.34
C GLU A 426 6.13 21.20 8.94
N CYS A 427 5.99 20.12 9.69
CA CYS A 427 4.92 19.14 9.48
C CYS A 427 3.55 19.75 9.83
N LYS A 428 2.65 19.81 8.86
CA LYS A 428 1.28 20.33 8.98
C LYS A 428 0.23 19.21 8.98
N TYR A 429 0.64 17.98 8.78
CA TYR A 429 -0.25 16.82 8.68
C TYR A 429 -0.15 15.95 9.93
N THR A 430 -1.31 15.55 10.46
CA THR A 430 -1.41 14.55 11.52
C THR A 430 -1.83 13.22 10.88
N SER A 431 -0.97 12.21 10.96
CA SER A 431 -1.28 10.87 10.45
C SER A 431 -2.44 10.26 11.24
N PRO A 432 -3.51 9.79 10.58
CA PRO A 432 -4.55 9.03 11.25
C PRO A 432 -4.01 7.67 11.73
N SER A 433 -4.73 7.02 12.65
CA SER A 433 -4.43 5.63 13.03
C SER A 433 -4.60 4.67 11.85
N VAL A 434 -3.90 3.52 11.89
CA VAL A 434 -4.04 2.48 10.85
C VAL A 434 -5.49 2.04 10.66
N LYS A 435 -6.27 1.99 11.74
CA LYS A 435 -7.70 1.67 11.71
C LYS A 435 -8.53 2.72 10.94
N GLU A 436 -8.24 3.99 11.16
CA GLU A 436 -8.90 5.09 10.43
C GLU A 436 -8.51 5.08 8.95
N ILE A 437 -7.22 4.84 8.65
CA ILE A 437 -6.72 4.71 7.27
C ILE A 437 -7.39 3.52 6.57
N ALA A 438 -7.51 2.37 7.22
CA ALA A 438 -8.19 1.19 6.66
C ALA A 438 -9.68 1.46 6.39
N SER A 439 -10.36 2.16 7.30
CA SER A 439 -11.76 2.57 7.11
C SER A 439 -11.90 3.54 5.93
N PHE A 440 -10.99 4.49 5.82
CA PHE A 440 -10.94 5.42 4.69
C PHE A 440 -10.65 4.70 3.37
N CYS A 441 -9.73 3.74 3.37
CA CYS A 441 -9.45 2.91 2.19
C CYS A 441 -10.68 2.14 1.71
N GLU A 442 -11.49 1.60 2.63
CA GLU A 442 -12.74 0.94 2.27
C GLU A 442 -13.74 1.92 1.64
N GLN A 443 -13.85 3.14 2.18
CA GLN A 443 -14.68 4.21 1.60
C GLN A 443 -14.20 4.59 0.20
N GLU A 444 -12.89 4.78 0.00
CA GLU A 444 -12.29 5.08 -1.30
C GLU A 444 -12.55 3.95 -2.32
N LYS A 445 -12.39 2.68 -1.94
CA LYS A 445 -12.74 1.53 -2.80
C LYS A 445 -14.21 1.49 -3.17
N ASN A 446 -15.09 1.99 -2.30
CA ASN A 446 -16.51 2.08 -2.59
C ASN A 446 -16.85 3.17 -3.63
N THR A 447 -15.97 4.12 -3.90
CA THR A 447 -16.11 5.07 -5.01
C THR A 447 -15.71 4.48 -6.37
N LEU A 448 -15.02 3.34 -6.40
CA LEU A 448 -14.70 2.64 -7.65
C LEU A 448 -15.93 1.93 -8.22
N TRP A 449 -16.01 1.88 -9.54
CA TRP A 449 -16.94 1.01 -10.25
C TRP A 449 -16.54 -0.46 -10.04
N ASP A 450 -17.51 -1.36 -10.06
CA ASP A 450 -17.23 -2.80 -9.86
C ASP A 450 -16.32 -3.36 -10.95
N GLU A 451 -16.43 -2.83 -12.17
CA GLU A 451 -15.57 -3.15 -13.29
C GLU A 451 -14.10 -2.83 -13.04
N THR A 452 -13.80 -1.79 -12.28
CA THR A 452 -12.43 -1.40 -11.90
C THR A 452 -11.83 -2.34 -10.86
N LYS A 453 -12.66 -2.95 -10.02
CA LYS A 453 -12.24 -3.87 -8.95
C LYS A 453 -12.02 -5.31 -9.40
N ARG A 454 -12.34 -5.66 -10.63
CA ARG A 454 -12.18 -7.02 -11.18
C ARG A 454 -10.75 -7.51 -11.04
N LEU A 455 -10.59 -8.78 -10.70
CA LEU A 455 -9.27 -9.44 -10.64
C LEU A 455 -8.68 -9.65 -12.03
N PHE A 456 -9.53 -9.90 -13.03
CA PHE A 456 -9.17 -10.11 -14.43
C PHE A 456 -9.76 -9.02 -15.30
N ASN A 457 -8.96 -8.50 -16.22
CA ASN A 457 -9.36 -7.47 -17.19
C ASN A 457 -10.18 -6.32 -16.56
N PRO A 458 -9.66 -5.63 -15.53
CA PRO A 458 -10.37 -4.53 -14.91
C PRO A 458 -10.50 -3.35 -15.87
N HIS A 459 -11.58 -2.60 -15.72
CA HIS A 459 -11.70 -1.30 -16.37
C HIS A 459 -10.67 -0.32 -15.79
N LYS A 460 -10.00 0.45 -16.66
CA LYS A 460 -9.03 1.46 -16.23
C LYS A 460 -9.73 2.79 -15.99
N VAL A 461 -9.45 3.42 -14.87
CA VAL A 461 -9.84 4.82 -14.63
C VAL A 461 -8.96 5.73 -15.47
N TYR A 462 -9.55 6.73 -16.08
CA TYR A 462 -8.85 7.72 -16.91
C TYR A 462 -8.07 8.69 -16.02
N VAL A 463 -6.80 8.91 -16.36
CA VAL A 463 -5.94 9.93 -15.75
C VAL A 463 -5.52 10.87 -16.89
N ASP A 464 -6.20 11.97 -16.97
CA ASP A 464 -6.12 12.92 -18.08
C ASP A 464 -5.30 14.15 -17.68
N LEU A 465 -4.87 14.92 -18.67
CA LEU A 465 -4.18 16.19 -18.47
C LEU A 465 -5.12 17.36 -18.81
N SER A 466 -4.96 18.49 -18.10
CA SER A 466 -5.57 19.74 -18.55
C SER A 466 -5.01 20.13 -19.93
N GLN A 467 -5.78 20.87 -20.70
CA GLN A 467 -5.33 21.35 -22.01
C GLN A 467 -4.04 22.15 -21.90
N ARG A 468 -3.95 23.04 -20.90
CA ARG A 468 -2.76 23.88 -20.65
C ARG A 468 -1.51 23.04 -20.34
N LEU A 469 -1.65 22.00 -19.50
CA LEU A 469 -0.54 21.10 -19.18
C LEU A 469 -0.12 20.26 -20.40
N TYR A 470 -1.10 19.76 -21.16
CA TYR A 470 -0.84 19.01 -22.40
C TYR A 470 -0.11 19.84 -23.44
N ASP A 471 -0.56 21.09 -23.66
CA ASP A 471 0.07 22.03 -24.62
C ASP A 471 1.52 22.33 -24.20
N LYS A 472 1.75 22.60 -22.91
CA LYS A 472 3.10 22.84 -22.39
C LYS A 472 4.01 21.62 -22.51
N LYS A 473 3.49 20.43 -22.25
CA LYS A 473 4.22 19.18 -22.46
C LYS A 473 4.61 19.01 -23.93
N THR A 474 3.69 19.25 -24.84
CA THR A 474 3.91 19.14 -26.29
C THR A 474 4.91 20.17 -26.79
N GLU A 475 4.82 21.41 -26.32
CA GLU A 475 5.81 22.47 -26.60
C GLU A 475 7.23 22.03 -26.22
N LEU A 476 7.40 21.51 -24.99
CA LEU A 476 8.71 21.08 -24.51
C LEU A 476 9.25 19.88 -25.30
N LEU A 477 8.39 18.95 -25.69
CA LEU A 477 8.79 17.82 -26.55
C LEU A 477 9.27 18.27 -27.92
N ASN A 478 8.62 19.26 -28.52
CA ASN A 478 8.98 19.80 -29.85
C ASN A 478 10.28 20.60 -29.80
N ASN A 479 10.56 21.31 -28.69
CA ASN A 479 11.75 22.15 -28.55
C ASN A 479 13.06 21.37 -28.37
N VAL A 480 13.02 20.09 -27.98
CA VAL A 480 14.24 19.25 -27.80
C VAL A 480 14.62 18.49 -29.07
N ASN A 481 13.71 18.37 -30.02
CA ASN A 481 13.98 17.83 -31.36
C ASN A 481 13.85 18.96 -32.40
N PRO A 482 14.92 19.78 -32.59
CA PRO A 482 14.91 20.82 -33.63
C PRO A 482 14.99 20.22 -35.05
#